data_634b9f236649d13695f554f6caca3667
#
_entry.id   634b9f236649d13695f554f6caca3667
#
_cell.length_a   1.000
_cell.length_b   1.000
_cell.length_c   1.000
_cell.angle_alpha   90.00
_cell.angle_beta   90.00
_cell.angle_gamma   90.00
#
_symmetry.space_group_name_H-M   'P 1'
#
loop_
_entity.id
_entity.type
_entity.pdbx_description
1 polymer ?
#
loop_
_entity_poly.entity_id
_entity_poly.type
_entity_poly.pdbx_seq_one_letter_code
_entity_poly.pdbx_strand_id
1 'polypeptide(L)'
;MKTLRIRISAFFTRLFRRRGNEKRTITLRYYFFWVSALILVGAILFSSLLSSLFSYFFGDAVELSIYWYAIIAGIVAGVITLIFVSKMVARPIVSLNAAMKKVSQGDFTPKLDSHSSGIHEIRESYESFNRMTKELASTEILQTDFVSNVSHEFKTPINAIEGYTMLLQDTVVSEEQNEYVEKILYNTKRLSELVGSILLLSKLENKGIQNRFEFFCLDEQIRKAIVSLEHKWTAKNIEFDADMETIVYRGNESLLYHVFANLIDNAIKFNRDGGKITVRLEKQETNIVFSVSDEGPGIDDNAKNHIFDKFYQANNSHSGEGNGLGLALVKRILDIHKGSIEVNNNEDGIGCTFTVILPR
;
A
#
# COMPACT_ATOMS: atom_id res chain seq x y z
N MET A 1 -18.65 -29.30 51.12
CA MET A 1 -17.42 -29.35 50.30
C MET A 1 -17.61 -29.68 48.82
N LYS A 2 -18.54 -30.55 48.41
CA LYS A 2 -18.79 -30.88 46.98
C LYS A 2 -19.29 -29.68 46.14
N THR A 3 -20.13 -28.82 46.68
CA THR A 3 -20.72 -27.66 45.98
C THR A 3 -19.72 -26.52 45.69
N LEU A 4 -18.70 -26.36 46.53
CA LEU A 4 -17.65 -25.36 46.33
C LEU A 4 -16.67 -25.76 45.21
N ARG A 5 -16.38 -27.07 45.12
CA ARG A 5 -15.51 -27.63 44.05
C ARG A 5 -16.14 -27.50 42.67
N ILE A 6 -17.48 -27.66 42.57
CA ILE A 6 -18.22 -27.51 41.29
C ILE A 6 -18.26 -26.03 40.85
N ARG A 7 -18.42 -25.08 41.78
CA ARG A 7 -18.41 -23.65 41.45
C ARG A 7 -17.02 -23.14 41.01
N ILE A 8 -15.98 -23.64 41.66
CA ILE A 8 -14.58 -23.29 41.27
C ILE A 8 -14.24 -23.91 39.93
N SER A 9 -14.60 -25.17 39.67
CA SER A 9 -14.44 -25.82 38.37
C SER A 9 -15.20 -25.12 37.24
N ALA A 10 -16.46 -24.72 37.50
CA ALA A 10 -17.29 -23.99 36.53
C ALA A 10 -16.76 -22.57 36.26
N PHE A 11 -16.16 -21.91 37.25
CA PHE A 11 -15.49 -20.61 37.08
C PHE A 11 -14.23 -20.74 36.22
N PHE A 12 -13.39 -21.74 36.49
CA PHE A 12 -12.22 -22.02 35.67
C PHE A 12 -12.58 -22.49 34.26
N THR A 13 -13.61 -23.29 34.07
CA THR A 13 -14.07 -23.70 32.72
C THR A 13 -14.68 -22.53 31.94
N ARG A 14 -15.36 -21.57 32.59
CA ARG A 14 -15.78 -20.32 31.92
C ARG A 14 -14.62 -19.40 31.55
N LEU A 15 -13.59 -19.30 32.40
CA LEU A 15 -12.38 -18.53 32.11
C LEU A 15 -11.56 -19.14 30.97
N PHE A 16 -11.65 -20.47 30.76
CA PHE A 16 -10.87 -21.22 29.78
C PHE A 16 -11.68 -21.79 28.60
N ARG A 17 -12.91 -21.30 28.36
CA ARG A 17 -13.71 -21.78 27.23
C ARG A 17 -13.09 -21.37 25.91
N ARG A 18 -12.53 -22.33 25.19
CA ARG A 18 -11.95 -22.21 23.84
C ARG A 18 -12.96 -21.65 22.86
N ARG A 19 -12.68 -20.50 22.28
CA ARG A 19 -13.29 -20.03 21.06
C ARG A 19 -12.16 -19.91 20.04
N GLY A 20 -12.13 -20.85 19.10
CA GLY A 20 -11.20 -20.81 17.97
C GLY A 20 -9.71 -20.96 18.31
N ASN A 21 -8.90 -21.32 17.34
CA ASN A 21 -7.46 -21.65 17.38
C ASN A 21 -6.53 -20.47 17.73
N GLU A 22 -7.00 -19.38 18.34
CA GLU A 22 -6.18 -18.27 18.81
C GLU A 22 -5.63 -18.58 20.21
N LYS A 23 -4.28 -18.60 20.31
CA LYS A 23 -3.60 -18.60 21.61
C LYS A 23 -4.11 -17.39 22.42
N ARG A 24 -4.80 -17.64 23.54
CA ARG A 24 -5.28 -16.57 24.43
C ARG A 24 -4.13 -15.70 24.86
N THR A 25 -4.19 -14.45 24.52
CA THR A 25 -3.32 -13.41 25.06
C THR A 25 -3.97 -12.84 26.31
N ILE A 26 -3.17 -12.71 27.35
CA ILE A 26 -3.58 -12.12 28.63
C ILE A 26 -3.10 -10.67 28.59
N THR A 27 -3.96 -9.72 28.95
CA THR A 27 -3.53 -8.32 29.09
C THR A 27 -2.46 -8.18 30.17
N LEU A 28 -1.49 -7.31 29.93
CA LEU A 28 -0.33 -7.08 30.80
C LEU A 28 -0.74 -6.87 32.27
N ARG A 29 -1.84 -6.13 32.51
CA ARG A 29 -2.41 -5.88 33.85
C ARG A 29 -2.83 -7.14 34.57
N TYR A 30 -3.64 -7.99 33.93
CA TYR A 30 -4.07 -9.27 34.53
C TYR A 30 -2.94 -10.25 34.70
N TYR A 31 -1.97 -10.24 33.79
CA TYR A 31 -0.79 -11.07 33.86
C TYR A 31 0.05 -10.73 35.10
N PHE A 32 0.41 -9.46 35.31
CA PHE A 32 1.16 -9.04 36.50
C PHE A 32 0.41 -9.30 37.78
N PHE A 33 -0.91 -9.04 37.82
CA PHE A 33 -1.72 -9.32 38.99
C PHE A 33 -1.68 -10.80 39.37
N TRP A 34 -1.96 -11.69 38.45
CA TRP A 34 -1.99 -13.12 38.72
C TRP A 34 -0.61 -13.72 39.06
N VAL A 35 0.43 -13.28 38.37
CA VAL A 35 1.81 -13.70 38.65
C VAL A 35 2.24 -13.22 40.03
N SER A 36 2.00 -11.98 40.39
CA SER A 36 2.34 -11.44 41.72
C SER A 36 1.55 -12.16 42.81
N ALA A 37 0.26 -12.38 42.62
CA ALA A 37 -0.60 -13.12 43.58
C ALA A 37 -0.11 -14.57 43.75
N LEU A 38 0.24 -15.26 42.67
CA LEU A 38 0.72 -16.64 42.69
C LEU A 38 2.08 -16.78 43.40
N ILE A 39 2.98 -15.81 43.18
CA ILE A 39 4.30 -15.76 43.84
C ILE A 39 4.10 -15.51 45.34
N LEU A 40 3.22 -14.58 45.71
CA LEU A 40 2.96 -14.24 47.10
C LEU A 40 2.35 -15.43 47.86
N VAL A 41 1.35 -16.13 47.27
CA VAL A 41 0.77 -17.34 47.81
C VAL A 41 1.80 -18.47 47.91
N GLY A 42 2.62 -18.65 46.87
CA GLY A 42 3.73 -19.62 46.86
C GLY A 42 4.76 -19.36 47.94
N ALA A 43 5.14 -18.09 48.17
CA ALA A 43 6.05 -17.68 49.23
C ALA A 43 5.52 -17.98 50.62
N ILE A 44 4.22 -17.71 50.87
CA ILE A 44 3.56 -18.02 52.13
C ILE A 44 3.52 -19.55 52.38
N LEU A 45 3.10 -20.34 51.37
CA LEU A 45 3.06 -21.81 51.48
C LEU A 45 4.47 -22.40 51.69
N PHE A 46 5.48 -21.88 50.97
CA PHE A 46 6.85 -22.34 51.12
C PHE A 46 7.41 -22.00 52.50
N SER A 47 7.17 -20.80 53.03
CA SER A 47 7.50 -20.38 54.38
C SER A 47 6.85 -21.30 55.43
N SER A 48 5.56 -21.61 55.30
CA SER A 48 4.83 -22.48 56.19
C SER A 48 5.35 -23.93 56.16
N LEU A 49 5.63 -24.44 54.95
CA LEU A 49 6.18 -25.78 54.79
C LEU A 49 7.59 -25.91 55.42
N LEU A 50 8.43 -24.89 55.22
CA LEU A 50 9.80 -24.85 55.73
C LEU A 50 9.77 -24.78 57.28
N SER A 51 8.88 -23.97 57.85
CA SER A 51 8.66 -23.87 59.29
C SER A 51 8.22 -25.20 59.88
N SER A 52 7.28 -25.92 59.24
CA SER A 52 6.79 -27.22 59.68
C SER A 52 7.85 -28.33 59.62
N LEU A 53 8.64 -28.34 58.55
CA LEU A 53 9.78 -29.27 58.39
C LEU A 53 10.86 -29.06 59.49
N PHE A 54 11.15 -27.80 59.77
CA PHE A 54 12.16 -27.45 60.76
C PHE A 54 11.75 -27.80 62.18
N SER A 55 10.49 -27.52 62.55
CA SER A 55 9.89 -27.91 63.84
C SER A 55 9.90 -29.44 64.01
N TYR A 56 9.67 -30.20 62.93
CA TYR A 56 9.71 -31.68 62.95
C TYR A 56 11.12 -32.23 63.20
N PHE A 57 12.19 -31.62 62.64
CA PHE A 57 13.53 -32.13 62.79
C PHE A 57 14.30 -31.63 64.03
N PHE A 58 13.99 -30.39 64.48
CA PHE A 58 14.82 -29.69 65.48
C PHE A 58 14.08 -29.36 66.78
N GLY A 59 12.78 -29.70 66.88
CA GLY A 59 11.95 -29.40 68.06
C GLY A 59 11.65 -27.89 68.21
N ASP A 60 10.76 -27.56 69.16
CA ASP A 60 10.26 -26.17 69.37
C ASP A 60 11.26 -25.15 69.94
N ALA A 61 12.56 -25.52 70.06
CA ALA A 61 13.56 -24.69 70.73
C ALA A 61 14.05 -23.46 69.92
N VAL A 62 13.52 -23.18 68.72
CA VAL A 62 14.03 -22.13 67.86
C VAL A 62 12.90 -21.16 67.41
N GLU A 63 12.39 -20.35 68.33
CA GLU A 63 11.45 -19.23 68.01
C GLU A 63 12.06 -18.20 67.05
N LEU A 64 13.38 -18.17 66.82
CA LEU A 64 14.06 -17.29 65.89
C LEU A 64 13.82 -17.66 64.42
N SER A 65 13.13 -18.77 64.16
CA SER A 65 13.04 -19.38 62.84
C SER A 65 12.04 -18.72 61.90
N ILE A 66 10.90 -18.26 62.33
CA ILE A 66 9.81 -17.78 61.47
C ILE A 66 10.24 -16.55 60.61
N TYR A 67 10.95 -15.61 61.21
CA TYR A 67 11.45 -14.40 60.51
C TYR A 67 12.47 -14.75 59.44
N TRP A 68 13.39 -15.67 59.70
CA TRP A 68 14.39 -16.10 58.72
C TRP A 68 13.74 -16.87 57.55
N TYR A 69 12.74 -17.70 57.80
CA TYR A 69 12.01 -18.37 56.70
C TYR A 69 11.22 -17.39 55.84
N ALA A 70 10.62 -16.38 56.42
CA ALA A 70 9.92 -15.34 55.66
C ALA A 70 10.90 -14.53 54.78
N ILE A 71 12.08 -14.21 55.29
CA ILE A 71 13.12 -13.51 54.54
C ILE A 71 13.62 -14.37 53.37
N ILE A 72 13.94 -15.63 53.60
CA ILE A 72 14.39 -16.53 52.53
C ILE A 72 13.31 -16.73 51.49
N ALA A 73 12.08 -16.98 51.89
CA ALA A 73 10.93 -17.09 50.97
C ALA A 73 10.73 -15.83 50.14
N GLY A 74 10.87 -14.64 50.75
CA GLY A 74 10.83 -13.36 50.08
C GLY A 74 11.90 -13.17 49.02
N ILE A 75 13.17 -13.56 49.37
CA ILE A 75 14.27 -13.50 48.40
C ILE A 75 14.06 -14.44 47.23
N VAL A 76 13.65 -15.70 47.50
CA VAL A 76 13.37 -16.68 46.44
C VAL A 76 12.22 -16.20 45.53
N ALA A 77 11.13 -15.71 46.12
CA ALA A 77 10.02 -15.12 45.37
C ALA A 77 10.48 -13.92 44.53
N GLY A 78 11.30 -13.03 45.08
CA GLY A 78 11.86 -11.87 44.36
C GLY A 78 12.73 -12.30 43.18
N VAL A 79 13.59 -13.30 43.34
CA VAL A 79 14.43 -13.81 42.24
C VAL A 79 13.59 -14.44 41.14
N ILE A 80 12.56 -15.24 41.48
CA ILE A 80 11.64 -15.81 40.49
C ILE A 80 10.92 -14.72 39.75
N THR A 81 10.41 -13.69 40.44
CA THR A 81 9.75 -12.54 39.82
C THR A 81 10.66 -11.80 38.87
N LEU A 82 11.93 -11.55 39.26
CA LEU A 82 12.93 -10.87 38.43
C LEU A 82 13.21 -11.65 37.14
N ILE A 83 13.41 -12.96 37.23
CA ILE A 83 13.61 -13.84 36.06
C ILE A 83 12.40 -13.78 35.13
N PHE A 84 11.21 -13.79 35.68
CA PHE A 84 9.96 -13.81 34.95
C PHE A 84 9.73 -12.49 34.21
N VAL A 85 9.86 -11.36 34.92
CA VAL A 85 9.75 -10.00 34.33
C VAL A 85 10.83 -9.79 33.26
N SER A 86 12.05 -10.23 33.51
CA SER A 86 13.13 -10.13 32.55
C SER A 86 12.82 -10.87 31.24
N LYS A 87 12.29 -12.10 31.30
CA LYS A 87 11.99 -12.90 30.10
C LYS A 87 10.74 -12.44 29.39
N MET A 88 9.71 -12.04 30.10
CA MET A 88 8.39 -11.78 29.52
C MET A 88 8.16 -10.31 29.11
N VAL A 89 8.89 -9.37 29.71
CA VAL A 89 8.73 -7.95 29.45
C VAL A 89 10.04 -7.32 28.95
N ALA A 90 11.13 -7.48 29.69
CA ALA A 90 12.35 -6.76 29.35
C ALA A 90 12.95 -7.21 28.01
N ARG A 91 13.06 -8.52 27.77
CA ARG A 91 13.62 -9.06 26.52
C ARG A 91 12.83 -8.64 25.27
N PRO A 92 11.49 -8.74 25.21
CA PRO A 92 10.72 -8.26 24.09
C PRO A 92 10.90 -6.76 23.81
N ILE A 93 10.95 -5.93 24.85
CA ILE A 93 11.17 -4.49 24.70
C ILE A 93 12.58 -4.19 24.14
N VAL A 94 13.60 -4.88 24.62
CA VAL A 94 14.97 -4.76 24.09
C VAL A 94 15.04 -5.21 22.63
N SER A 95 14.35 -6.30 22.27
CA SER A 95 14.26 -6.78 20.90
C SER A 95 13.56 -5.75 19.99
N LEU A 96 12.45 -5.16 20.44
CA LEU A 96 11.75 -4.11 19.71
C LEU A 96 12.65 -2.88 19.51
N ASN A 97 13.34 -2.44 20.56
CA ASN A 97 14.25 -1.29 20.48
C ASN A 97 15.42 -1.55 19.52
N ALA A 98 16.00 -2.77 19.53
CA ALA A 98 17.05 -3.16 18.60
C ALA A 98 16.55 -3.17 17.15
N ALA A 99 15.32 -3.65 16.90
CA ALA A 99 14.71 -3.63 15.58
C ALA A 99 14.41 -2.18 15.13
N MET A 100 13.87 -1.33 16.00
CA MET A 100 13.63 0.09 15.73
C MET A 100 14.92 0.82 15.36
N LYS A 101 16.05 0.50 16.06
CA LYS A 101 17.35 1.09 15.75
C LYS A 101 17.84 0.71 14.37
N LYS A 102 17.62 -0.53 13.92
CA LYS A 102 17.94 -0.95 12.54
C LYS A 102 17.10 -0.19 11.52
N VAL A 103 15.79 -0.10 11.75
CA VAL A 103 14.88 0.64 10.88
C VAL A 103 15.28 2.13 10.79
N SER A 104 15.70 2.76 11.89
CA SER A 104 16.21 4.14 11.86
C SER A 104 17.50 4.33 11.08
N GLN A 105 18.22 3.25 10.78
CA GLN A 105 19.44 3.22 9.95
C GLN A 105 19.15 2.84 8.49
N GLY A 106 17.86 2.71 8.10
CA GLY A 106 17.46 2.33 6.75
C GLY A 106 17.38 0.83 6.50
N ASP A 107 17.58 -0.02 7.54
CA ASP A 107 17.40 -1.47 7.40
C ASP A 107 15.94 -1.83 7.74
N PHE A 108 15.12 -2.05 6.72
CA PHE A 108 13.70 -2.44 6.86
C PHE A 108 13.48 -3.96 6.82
N THR A 109 14.54 -4.77 6.90
CA THR A 109 14.45 -6.24 6.91
C THR A 109 14.00 -6.85 8.23
N PRO A 110 14.20 -6.22 9.42
CA PRO A 110 13.84 -6.85 10.69
C PRO A 110 12.36 -7.14 10.80
N LYS A 111 12.04 -8.41 11.13
CA LYS A 111 10.69 -8.85 11.49
C LYS A 111 10.68 -9.38 12.90
N LEU A 112 9.73 -8.93 13.70
CA LEU A 112 9.51 -9.41 15.06
C LEU A 112 8.42 -10.50 15.05
N ASP A 113 8.71 -11.63 15.70
CA ASP A 113 7.72 -12.72 15.80
C ASP A 113 6.65 -12.37 16.85
N SER A 114 5.50 -11.90 16.36
CA SER A 114 4.35 -11.57 17.21
C SER A 114 3.80 -12.76 17.99
N HIS A 115 4.07 -13.99 17.55
CA HIS A 115 3.59 -15.20 18.23
C HIS A 115 4.49 -15.63 19.39
N SER A 116 5.68 -15.06 19.51
CA SER A 116 6.63 -15.37 20.58
C SER A 116 6.23 -14.81 21.94
N SER A 117 5.36 -13.80 21.99
CA SER A 117 4.90 -13.18 23.23
C SER A 117 3.49 -13.65 23.62
N GLY A 118 3.34 -14.08 24.89
CA GLY A 118 2.06 -14.37 25.51
C GLY A 118 1.30 -13.13 25.98
N ILE A 119 1.91 -11.95 25.93
CA ILE A 119 1.35 -10.67 26.39
C ILE A 119 0.76 -9.94 25.19
N HIS A 120 -0.52 -9.55 25.30
CA HIS A 120 -1.28 -8.95 24.22
C HIS A 120 -0.66 -7.65 23.71
N GLU A 121 -0.30 -6.76 24.62
CA GLU A 121 0.24 -5.43 24.32
C GLU A 121 1.61 -5.50 23.59
N ILE A 122 2.42 -6.49 23.93
CA ILE A 122 3.70 -6.70 23.26
C ILE A 122 3.46 -7.26 21.85
N ARG A 123 2.51 -8.18 21.71
CA ARG A 123 2.13 -8.72 20.39
C ARG A 123 1.60 -7.64 19.47
N GLU A 124 0.67 -6.81 19.94
CA GLU A 124 0.13 -5.69 19.19
C GLU A 124 1.23 -4.68 18.78
N SER A 125 2.18 -4.43 19.68
CA SER A 125 3.34 -3.59 19.38
C SER A 125 4.22 -4.19 18.28
N TYR A 126 4.45 -5.51 18.28
CA TYR A 126 5.20 -6.20 17.25
C TYR A 126 4.48 -6.20 15.90
N GLU A 127 3.17 -6.44 15.89
CA GLU A 127 2.34 -6.38 14.68
C GLU A 127 2.33 -4.97 14.08
N SER A 128 2.18 -3.95 14.92
CA SER A 128 2.23 -2.55 14.51
C SER A 128 3.60 -2.16 13.96
N PHE A 129 4.68 -2.60 14.62
CA PHE A 129 6.05 -2.41 14.14
C PHE A 129 6.26 -3.09 12.78
N ASN A 130 5.89 -4.36 12.63
CA ASN A 130 6.04 -5.09 11.36
C ASN A 130 5.24 -4.45 10.22
N ARG A 131 4.02 -3.94 10.50
CA ARG A 131 3.22 -3.20 9.52
C ARG A 131 3.92 -1.92 9.10
N MET A 132 4.36 -1.12 10.07
CA MET A 132 5.09 0.14 9.80
C MET A 132 6.36 -0.12 8.98
N THR A 133 7.15 -1.13 9.34
CA THR A 133 8.38 -1.48 8.62
C THR A 133 8.10 -1.91 7.19
N LYS A 134 7.01 -2.68 6.96
CA LYS A 134 6.59 -3.08 5.61
C LYS A 134 6.19 -1.87 4.77
N GLU A 135 5.43 -0.92 5.32
CA GLU A 135 5.03 0.30 4.62
C GLU A 135 6.25 1.19 4.28
N LEU A 136 7.20 1.32 5.22
CA LEU A 136 8.44 2.06 4.98
C LEU A 136 9.30 1.41 3.89
N ALA A 137 9.48 0.09 3.94
CA ALA A 137 10.21 -0.65 2.91
C ALA A 137 9.58 -0.50 1.51
N SER A 138 8.26 -0.59 1.41
CA SER A 138 7.56 -0.39 0.13
C SER A 138 7.73 1.04 -0.39
N THR A 139 7.71 2.04 0.49
CA THR A 139 7.91 3.44 0.12
C THR A 139 9.33 3.69 -0.38
N GLU A 140 10.35 3.12 0.26
CA GLU A 140 11.76 3.26 -0.16
C GLU A 140 12.02 2.64 -1.53
N ILE A 141 11.51 1.41 -1.77
CA ILE A 141 11.62 0.74 -3.07
C ILE A 141 10.96 1.58 -4.15
N LEU A 142 9.71 2.03 -3.91
CA LEU A 142 8.99 2.88 -4.86
C LEU A 142 9.73 4.21 -5.14
N GLN A 143 10.34 4.80 -4.13
CA GLN A 143 11.09 6.05 -4.30
C GLN A 143 12.38 5.83 -5.11
N THR A 144 13.10 4.74 -4.88
CA THR A 144 14.34 4.42 -5.59
C THR A 144 14.06 4.09 -7.06
N ASP A 145 13.07 3.24 -7.32
CA ASP A 145 12.64 2.88 -8.67
C ASP A 145 12.09 4.09 -9.41
N PHE A 146 11.32 4.94 -8.72
CA PHE A 146 10.81 6.19 -9.27
C PHE A 146 11.96 7.12 -9.72
N VAL A 147 12.95 7.38 -8.86
CA VAL A 147 14.10 8.24 -9.18
C VAL A 147 14.92 7.66 -10.33
N SER A 148 15.15 6.35 -10.33
CA SER A 148 15.89 5.67 -11.40
C SER A 148 15.16 5.79 -12.76
N ASN A 149 13.87 5.48 -12.77
CA ASN A 149 13.05 5.51 -13.99
C ASN A 149 12.87 6.94 -14.51
N VAL A 150 12.63 7.92 -13.62
CA VAL A 150 12.58 9.35 -13.98
C VAL A 150 13.88 9.79 -14.63
N SER A 151 15.04 9.38 -14.07
CA SER A 151 16.34 9.74 -14.61
C SER A 151 16.56 9.18 -16.02
N HIS A 152 16.15 7.94 -16.26
CA HIS A 152 16.22 7.31 -17.58
C HIS A 152 15.30 7.98 -18.59
N GLU A 153 14.04 8.25 -18.21
CA GLU A 153 13.05 8.88 -19.09
C GLU A 153 13.40 10.35 -19.42
N PHE A 154 14.15 11.04 -18.56
CA PHE A 154 14.70 12.37 -18.85
C PHE A 154 15.93 12.31 -19.76
N LYS A 155 16.84 11.34 -19.53
CA LYS A 155 18.09 11.27 -20.26
C LYS A 155 17.87 11.05 -21.76
N THR A 156 16.90 10.25 -22.13
CA THR A 156 16.59 9.92 -23.53
C THR A 156 16.24 11.17 -24.37
N PRO A 157 15.20 11.98 -24.03
CA PRO A 157 14.87 13.17 -24.80
C PRO A 157 15.94 14.25 -24.72
N ILE A 158 16.64 14.40 -23.58
CA ILE A 158 17.76 15.36 -23.45
C ILE A 158 18.88 14.99 -24.40
N ASN A 159 19.34 13.74 -24.43
CA ASN A 159 20.38 13.28 -25.33
C ASN A 159 19.98 13.45 -26.81
N ALA A 160 18.69 13.22 -27.14
CA ALA A 160 18.17 13.44 -28.48
C ALA A 160 18.18 14.92 -28.87
N ILE A 161 17.73 15.81 -27.99
CA ILE A 161 17.78 17.26 -28.19
C ILE A 161 19.24 17.70 -28.40
N GLU A 162 20.17 17.28 -27.55
CA GLU A 162 21.60 17.59 -27.62
C GLU A 162 22.19 17.08 -28.93
N GLY A 163 21.93 15.84 -29.33
CA GLY A 163 22.41 15.24 -30.56
C GLY A 163 21.94 16.00 -31.82
N TYR A 164 20.63 16.32 -31.89
CA TYR A 164 20.11 17.09 -33.02
C TYR A 164 20.61 18.54 -33.03
N THR A 165 20.83 19.15 -31.85
CA THR A 165 21.43 20.47 -31.76
C THR A 165 22.89 20.48 -32.29
N MET A 166 23.67 19.44 -31.96
CA MET A 166 25.04 19.30 -32.52
C MET A 166 25.02 19.15 -34.03
N LEU A 167 24.11 18.33 -34.57
CA LEU A 167 23.97 18.16 -36.03
C LEU A 167 23.57 19.47 -36.73
N LEU A 168 22.75 20.32 -36.12
CA LEU A 168 22.38 21.63 -36.63
C LEU A 168 23.55 22.60 -36.66
N GLN A 169 24.55 22.48 -35.78
CA GLN A 169 25.73 23.33 -35.75
C GLN A 169 26.64 23.10 -36.97
N ASP A 170 26.64 21.91 -37.52
CA ASP A 170 27.56 21.50 -38.60
C ASP A 170 26.96 21.63 -40.01
N THR A 171 25.67 22.03 -40.15
CA THR A 171 24.99 22.06 -41.46
C THR A 171 24.71 23.47 -41.97
N VAL A 172 24.90 23.66 -43.29
CA VAL A 172 24.42 24.84 -44.02
C VAL A 172 22.94 24.65 -44.32
N VAL A 173 22.12 25.70 -44.13
CA VAL A 173 20.64 25.73 -44.23
C VAL A 173 20.10 24.80 -45.33
N SER A 174 19.44 23.69 -44.92
CA SER A 174 18.85 22.68 -45.79
C SER A 174 17.55 22.11 -45.22
N GLU A 175 16.83 21.31 -46.04
CA GLU A 175 15.64 20.55 -45.56
C GLU A 175 15.93 19.67 -44.33
N GLU A 176 17.15 19.15 -44.22
CA GLU A 176 17.58 18.35 -43.03
C GLU A 176 17.53 19.18 -41.73
N GLN A 177 17.78 20.48 -41.76
CA GLN A 177 17.69 21.32 -40.55
C GLN A 177 16.26 21.40 -40.02
N ASN A 178 15.28 21.47 -40.92
CA ASN A 178 13.88 21.46 -40.50
C ASN A 178 13.52 20.14 -39.80
N GLU A 179 13.98 19.00 -40.31
CA GLU A 179 13.78 17.69 -39.67
C GLU A 179 14.41 17.64 -38.27
N TYR A 180 15.63 18.17 -38.10
CA TYR A 180 16.29 18.23 -36.80
C TYR A 180 15.52 19.14 -35.81
N VAL A 181 15.06 20.29 -36.28
CA VAL A 181 14.21 21.20 -35.48
C VAL A 181 12.92 20.52 -35.04
N GLU A 182 12.24 19.82 -35.93
CA GLU A 182 11.02 19.08 -35.59
C GLU A 182 11.28 17.99 -34.53
N LYS A 183 12.38 17.25 -34.66
CA LYS A 183 12.78 16.24 -33.65
C LYS A 183 13.13 16.88 -32.31
N ILE A 184 13.77 18.03 -32.28
CA ILE A 184 14.03 18.77 -31.04
C ILE A 184 12.71 19.22 -30.39
N LEU A 185 11.83 19.81 -31.17
CA LEU A 185 10.53 20.28 -30.70
C LEU A 185 9.68 19.10 -30.13
N TYR A 186 9.66 17.98 -30.85
CA TYR A 186 8.98 16.74 -30.39
C TYR A 186 9.52 16.27 -29.03
N ASN A 187 10.86 16.16 -28.88
CA ASN A 187 11.48 15.68 -27.64
C ASN A 187 11.31 16.69 -26.50
N THR A 188 11.33 18.00 -26.79
CA THR A 188 11.06 19.05 -25.79
C THR A 188 9.62 18.98 -25.29
N LYS A 189 8.64 18.75 -26.19
CA LYS A 189 7.24 18.58 -25.83
C LYS A 189 7.05 17.32 -24.98
N ARG A 190 7.64 16.19 -25.38
CA ARG A 190 7.60 14.93 -24.62
C ARG A 190 8.18 15.10 -23.21
N LEU A 191 9.29 15.83 -23.05
CA LEU A 191 9.91 16.13 -21.76
C LEU A 191 8.96 16.99 -20.89
N SER A 192 8.33 17.99 -21.47
CA SER A 192 7.37 18.86 -20.77
C SER A 192 6.15 18.06 -20.25
N GLU A 193 5.60 17.17 -21.07
CA GLU A 193 4.50 16.29 -20.70
C GLU A 193 4.88 15.32 -19.57
N LEU A 194 6.10 14.76 -19.62
CA LEU A 194 6.64 13.90 -18.59
C LEU A 194 6.78 14.64 -17.25
N VAL A 195 7.39 15.84 -17.26
CA VAL A 195 7.51 16.70 -16.07
C VAL A 195 6.14 17.05 -15.50
N GLY A 196 5.19 17.42 -16.35
CA GLY A 196 3.82 17.73 -15.95
C GLY A 196 3.13 16.55 -15.26
N SER A 197 3.28 15.34 -15.82
CA SER A 197 2.71 14.11 -15.26
C SER A 197 3.33 13.74 -13.91
N ILE A 198 4.67 13.88 -13.77
CA ILE A 198 5.39 13.64 -12.51
C ILE A 198 4.93 14.62 -11.43
N LEU A 199 4.85 15.92 -11.76
CA LEU A 199 4.42 16.95 -10.81
C LEU A 199 2.97 16.73 -10.37
N LEU A 200 2.09 16.37 -11.31
CA LEU A 200 0.70 16.07 -10.98
C LEU A 200 0.60 14.83 -10.09
N LEU A 201 1.30 13.74 -10.43
CA LEU A 201 1.32 12.52 -9.63
C LEU A 201 1.87 12.78 -8.22
N SER A 202 2.98 13.51 -8.11
CA SER A 202 3.56 13.93 -6.82
C SER A 202 2.59 14.76 -5.97
N LYS A 203 1.86 15.70 -6.59
CA LYS A 203 0.81 16.46 -5.91
C LYS A 203 -0.34 15.58 -5.41
N LEU A 204 -0.75 14.57 -6.19
CA LEU A 204 -1.82 13.63 -5.84
C LEU A 204 -1.41 12.64 -4.73
N GLU A 205 -0.12 12.36 -4.57
CA GLU A 205 0.40 11.49 -3.50
C GLU A 205 0.53 12.22 -2.17
N ASN A 206 0.93 13.48 -2.19
CA ASN A 206 1.01 14.32 -1.01
C ASN A 206 -0.39 14.81 -0.66
N LYS A 207 -0.91 14.47 0.52
CA LYS A 207 -2.27 14.78 1.03
C LYS A 207 -2.66 16.29 1.03
N GLY A 208 -1.93 17.15 0.31
CA GLY A 208 -2.08 18.59 0.30
C GLY A 208 -3.00 19.17 -0.78
N ILE A 209 -3.59 18.35 -1.65
CA ILE A 209 -4.56 18.87 -2.61
C ILE A 209 -5.90 19.09 -1.89
N GLN A 210 -6.32 20.34 -1.77
CA GLN A 210 -7.73 20.66 -1.50
C GLN A 210 -8.53 20.13 -2.71
N ASN A 211 -9.07 18.92 -2.57
CA ASN A 211 -9.96 18.34 -3.57
C ASN A 211 -11.24 19.20 -3.61
N ARG A 212 -11.29 20.17 -4.50
CA ARG A 212 -12.53 20.91 -4.80
C ARG A 212 -13.40 19.96 -5.60
N PHE A 213 -14.39 19.37 -4.93
CA PHE A 213 -15.42 18.56 -5.56
C PHE A 213 -16.58 19.48 -5.92
N GLU A 214 -16.86 19.62 -7.23
CA GLU A 214 -17.92 20.44 -7.79
C GLU A 214 -18.85 19.57 -8.65
N PHE A 215 -20.06 20.06 -8.93
CA PHE A 215 -20.98 19.38 -9.84
C PHE A 215 -20.69 19.80 -11.28
N PHE A 216 -20.52 18.83 -12.17
CA PHE A 216 -20.30 19.04 -13.60
C PHE A 216 -20.86 17.87 -14.42
N CYS A 217 -21.00 18.06 -15.75
CA CYS A 217 -21.50 17.04 -16.67
C CYS A 217 -20.34 16.15 -17.16
N LEU A 218 -20.40 14.84 -16.87
CA LEU A 218 -19.38 13.88 -17.29
C LEU A 218 -19.32 13.71 -18.81
N ASP A 219 -20.48 13.62 -19.47
CA ASP A 219 -20.57 13.50 -20.92
C ASP A 219 -19.92 14.68 -21.64
N GLU A 220 -20.07 15.90 -21.13
CA GLU A 220 -19.39 17.07 -21.69
C GLU A 220 -17.86 17.00 -21.53
N GLN A 221 -17.37 16.51 -20.38
CA GLN A 221 -15.94 16.33 -20.16
C GLN A 221 -15.34 15.28 -21.11
N ILE A 222 -16.04 14.18 -21.33
CA ILE A 222 -15.61 13.14 -22.26
C ILE A 222 -15.59 13.69 -23.69
N ARG A 223 -16.63 14.44 -24.12
CA ARG A 223 -16.65 15.09 -25.43
C ARG A 223 -15.49 16.07 -25.60
N LYS A 224 -15.20 16.89 -24.60
CA LYS A 224 -14.03 17.79 -24.60
C LYS A 224 -12.71 17.00 -24.78
N ALA A 225 -12.58 15.85 -24.10
CA ALA A 225 -11.40 15.00 -24.25
C ALA A 225 -11.27 14.44 -25.68
N ILE A 226 -12.36 13.94 -26.27
CA ILE A 226 -12.39 13.44 -27.67
C ILE A 226 -11.97 14.55 -28.63
N VAL A 227 -12.60 15.72 -28.53
CA VAL A 227 -12.33 16.86 -29.42
C VAL A 227 -10.90 17.38 -29.26
N SER A 228 -10.37 17.43 -28.05
CA SER A 228 -8.97 17.86 -27.82
C SER A 228 -7.93 16.99 -28.52
N LEU A 229 -8.29 15.75 -28.86
CA LEU A 229 -7.43 14.76 -29.52
C LEU A 229 -7.79 14.60 -31.02
N GLU A 230 -8.62 15.49 -31.58
CA GLU A 230 -9.11 15.42 -32.98
C GLU A 230 -7.99 15.24 -34.00
N HIS A 231 -6.92 16.02 -33.87
CA HIS A 231 -5.77 15.93 -34.78
C HIS A 231 -5.11 14.54 -34.83
N LYS A 232 -5.14 13.79 -33.72
CA LYS A 232 -4.53 12.44 -33.63
C LYS A 232 -5.41 11.39 -34.29
N TRP A 233 -6.73 11.37 -33.95
CA TRP A 233 -7.60 10.34 -34.49
C TRP A 233 -7.99 10.60 -35.96
N THR A 234 -8.04 11.87 -36.40
CA THR A 234 -8.20 12.21 -37.81
C THR A 234 -6.98 11.79 -38.64
N ALA A 235 -5.77 11.97 -38.13
CA ALA A 235 -4.54 11.53 -38.81
C ALA A 235 -4.50 10.00 -39.04
N LYS A 236 -5.14 9.21 -38.17
CA LYS A 236 -5.27 7.73 -38.28
C LYS A 236 -6.57 7.28 -38.95
N ASN A 237 -7.43 8.19 -39.40
CA ASN A 237 -8.77 7.90 -39.95
C ASN A 237 -9.61 7.04 -39.00
N ILE A 238 -9.53 7.27 -37.70
CA ILE A 238 -10.29 6.51 -36.68
C ILE A 238 -11.73 7.02 -36.64
N GLU A 239 -12.70 6.09 -36.58
CA GLU A 239 -14.11 6.38 -36.39
C GLU A 239 -14.47 6.30 -34.90
N PHE A 240 -15.18 7.33 -34.39
CA PHE A 240 -15.72 7.34 -33.03
C PHE A 240 -17.20 6.99 -33.01
N ASP A 241 -17.56 5.98 -32.20
CA ASP A 241 -18.93 5.63 -31.86
C ASP A 241 -19.17 5.98 -30.38
N ALA A 242 -19.80 7.12 -30.11
CA ALA A 242 -20.00 7.63 -28.77
C ALA A 242 -21.49 7.61 -28.39
N ASP A 243 -21.85 6.79 -27.41
CA ASP A 243 -23.17 6.73 -26.81
C ASP A 243 -23.05 7.03 -25.32
N MET A 244 -23.54 8.21 -24.93
CA MET A 244 -23.31 8.78 -23.60
C MET A 244 -24.57 9.39 -23.03
N GLU A 245 -24.98 8.88 -21.87
CA GLU A 245 -26.05 9.52 -21.09
C GLU A 245 -25.56 10.84 -20.49
N THR A 246 -26.46 11.83 -20.40
CA THR A 246 -26.17 13.09 -19.67
C THR A 246 -26.16 12.82 -18.17
N ILE A 247 -24.97 12.89 -17.54
CA ILE A 247 -24.78 12.57 -16.14
C ILE A 247 -24.10 13.71 -15.42
N VAL A 248 -24.78 14.29 -14.41
CA VAL A 248 -24.16 15.23 -13.47
C VAL A 248 -23.46 14.45 -12.36
N TYR A 249 -22.19 14.71 -12.16
CA TYR A 249 -21.35 14.06 -11.17
C TYR A 249 -20.70 15.06 -10.23
N ARG A 250 -20.51 14.67 -8.96
CA ARG A 250 -19.78 15.49 -7.98
C ARG A 250 -18.34 14.97 -7.85
N GLY A 251 -17.40 15.68 -8.44
CA GLY A 251 -15.99 15.29 -8.44
C GLY A 251 -15.07 16.47 -8.70
N ASN A 252 -13.80 16.18 -8.89
CA ASN A 252 -12.83 17.16 -9.37
C ASN A 252 -12.80 17.10 -10.91
N GLU A 253 -13.43 18.10 -11.55
CA GLU A 253 -13.58 18.20 -13.00
C GLU A 253 -12.24 18.09 -13.74
N SER A 254 -11.22 18.84 -13.28
CA SER A 254 -9.89 18.85 -13.89
C SER A 254 -9.17 17.50 -13.79
N LEU A 255 -9.28 16.82 -12.67
CA LEU A 255 -8.67 15.50 -12.50
C LEU A 255 -9.37 14.44 -13.36
N LEU A 256 -10.69 14.41 -13.40
CA LEU A 256 -11.43 13.44 -14.21
C LEU A 256 -11.23 13.68 -15.70
N TYR A 257 -11.02 14.93 -16.14
CA TYR A 257 -10.59 15.20 -17.51
C TYR A 257 -9.31 14.45 -17.87
N HIS A 258 -8.31 14.43 -16.97
CA HIS A 258 -7.08 13.64 -17.20
C HIS A 258 -7.35 12.15 -17.31
N VAL A 259 -8.33 11.60 -16.59
CA VAL A 259 -8.73 10.17 -16.72
C VAL A 259 -9.23 9.92 -18.14
N PHE A 260 -10.22 10.67 -18.59
CA PHE A 260 -10.83 10.47 -19.91
C PHE A 260 -9.82 10.73 -21.05
N ALA A 261 -9.05 11.80 -20.96
CA ALA A 261 -8.05 12.14 -21.96
C ALA A 261 -6.96 11.05 -22.09
N ASN A 262 -6.45 10.52 -20.97
CA ASN A 262 -5.44 9.44 -21.00
C ASN A 262 -5.99 8.14 -21.59
N LEU A 263 -7.22 7.74 -21.24
CA LEU A 263 -7.82 6.50 -21.74
C LEU A 263 -8.15 6.61 -23.23
N ILE A 264 -8.70 7.76 -23.67
CA ILE A 264 -9.00 8.01 -25.08
C ILE A 264 -7.70 8.13 -25.90
N ASP A 265 -6.68 8.82 -25.39
CA ASP A 265 -5.37 8.92 -26.06
C ASP A 265 -4.71 7.54 -26.23
N ASN A 266 -4.80 6.67 -25.22
CA ASN A 266 -4.33 5.29 -25.32
C ASN A 266 -5.13 4.51 -26.39
N ALA A 267 -6.45 4.62 -26.42
CA ALA A 267 -7.27 3.98 -27.43
C ALA A 267 -6.90 4.42 -28.85
N ILE A 268 -6.68 5.74 -29.07
CA ILE A 268 -6.22 6.26 -30.36
C ILE A 268 -4.83 5.74 -30.71
N LYS A 269 -3.91 5.78 -29.74
CA LYS A 269 -2.51 5.43 -29.96
C LYS A 269 -2.34 3.96 -30.38
N PHE A 270 -2.99 3.05 -29.70
CA PHE A 270 -2.86 1.61 -29.92
C PHE A 270 -3.85 1.06 -30.94
N ASN A 271 -4.81 1.85 -31.42
CA ASN A 271 -5.71 1.44 -32.47
C ASN A 271 -4.99 1.30 -33.82
N ARG A 272 -5.54 0.45 -34.67
CA ARG A 272 -5.12 0.37 -36.08
C ARG A 272 -5.60 1.59 -36.88
N ASP A 273 -4.94 1.89 -37.96
CA ASP A 273 -5.39 2.93 -38.89
C ASP A 273 -6.74 2.53 -39.52
N GLY A 274 -7.67 3.47 -39.58
CA GLY A 274 -9.03 3.23 -40.02
C GLY A 274 -9.87 2.37 -39.07
N GLY A 275 -9.39 2.17 -37.84
CA GLY A 275 -10.13 1.41 -36.82
C GLY A 275 -11.23 2.22 -36.16
N LYS A 276 -12.03 1.56 -35.30
CA LYS A 276 -13.12 2.15 -34.56
C LYS A 276 -12.79 2.27 -33.07
N ILE A 277 -13.22 3.36 -32.43
CA ILE A 277 -13.22 3.52 -30.98
C ILE A 277 -14.67 3.69 -30.52
N THR A 278 -15.07 2.83 -29.58
CA THR A 278 -16.41 2.90 -28.99
C THR A 278 -16.31 3.48 -27.58
N VAL A 279 -17.10 4.52 -27.32
CA VAL A 279 -17.16 5.20 -26.00
C VAL A 279 -18.58 5.08 -25.46
N ARG A 280 -18.73 4.58 -24.24
CA ARG A 280 -20.02 4.44 -23.55
C ARG A 280 -19.95 5.14 -22.19
N LEU A 281 -21.06 5.79 -21.81
CA LEU A 281 -21.25 6.35 -20.48
C LEU A 281 -22.69 6.04 -20.05
N GLU A 282 -22.79 5.24 -18.99
CA GLU A 282 -24.06 4.72 -18.49
C GLU A 282 -24.21 4.97 -16.99
N LYS A 283 -25.44 5.26 -16.59
CA LYS A 283 -25.79 5.39 -15.17
C LYS A 283 -26.46 4.11 -14.69
N GLN A 284 -25.84 3.45 -13.72
CA GLN A 284 -26.40 2.29 -13.04
C GLN A 284 -27.00 2.69 -11.67
N GLU A 285 -27.64 1.76 -10.97
CA GLU A 285 -28.31 2.03 -9.70
C GLU A 285 -27.39 2.66 -8.65
N THR A 286 -26.17 2.15 -8.50
CA THR A 286 -25.20 2.56 -7.47
C THR A 286 -23.97 3.23 -8.04
N ASN A 287 -23.70 3.08 -9.33
CA ASN A 287 -22.47 3.49 -9.97
C ASN A 287 -22.72 4.22 -11.30
N ILE A 288 -21.69 4.88 -11.78
CA ILE A 288 -21.60 5.42 -13.14
C ILE A 288 -20.47 4.64 -13.81
N VAL A 289 -20.73 4.13 -15.02
CA VAL A 289 -19.79 3.32 -15.78
C VAL A 289 -19.40 4.08 -17.04
N PHE A 290 -18.12 4.32 -17.21
CA PHE A 290 -17.53 4.83 -18.44
C PHE A 290 -16.67 3.73 -19.04
N SER A 291 -16.82 3.47 -20.33
CA SER A 291 -15.95 2.54 -21.05
C SER A 291 -15.45 3.12 -22.36
N VAL A 292 -14.22 2.75 -22.70
CA VAL A 292 -13.61 3.05 -23.99
C VAL A 292 -12.99 1.76 -24.54
N SER A 293 -13.41 1.37 -25.75
CA SER A 293 -13.00 0.16 -26.45
C SER A 293 -12.30 0.52 -27.75
N ASP A 294 -11.17 -0.13 -28.02
CA ASP A 294 -10.38 0.02 -29.25
C ASP A 294 -10.32 -1.30 -30.05
N GLU A 295 -9.84 -1.23 -31.29
CA GLU A 295 -9.56 -2.35 -32.18
C GLU A 295 -8.04 -2.57 -32.35
N GLY A 296 -7.27 -2.36 -31.29
CA GLY A 296 -5.82 -2.55 -31.24
C GLY A 296 -5.41 -4.01 -31.04
N PRO A 297 -4.15 -4.25 -30.68
CA PRO A 297 -3.62 -5.61 -30.48
C PRO A 297 -4.08 -6.29 -29.18
N GLY A 298 -4.85 -5.58 -28.31
CA GLY A 298 -5.19 -6.08 -27.00
C GLY A 298 -4.01 -6.02 -26.01
N ILE A 299 -4.19 -6.61 -24.84
CA ILE A 299 -3.22 -6.61 -23.73
C ILE A 299 -2.93 -8.04 -23.31
N ASP A 300 -1.63 -8.36 -23.21
CA ASP A 300 -1.18 -9.65 -22.67
C ASP A 300 -1.63 -9.84 -21.21
N ASP A 301 -2.05 -11.06 -20.84
CA ASP A 301 -2.57 -11.33 -19.50
C ASP A 301 -1.55 -11.06 -18.38
N ASN A 302 -0.26 -11.27 -18.64
CA ASN A 302 0.79 -10.93 -17.69
C ASN A 302 0.93 -9.39 -17.53
N ALA A 303 0.70 -8.65 -18.62
CA ALA A 303 0.79 -7.20 -18.61
C ALA A 303 -0.38 -6.55 -17.86
N LYS A 304 -1.59 -7.13 -17.86
CA LYS A 304 -2.80 -6.57 -17.23
C LYS A 304 -2.60 -6.16 -15.78
N ASN A 305 -1.80 -6.92 -15.03
CA ASN A 305 -1.52 -6.64 -13.62
C ASN A 305 -0.55 -5.47 -13.42
N HIS A 306 0.22 -5.12 -14.43
CA HIS A 306 1.32 -4.15 -14.35
C HIS A 306 1.07 -2.85 -15.13
N ILE A 307 0.08 -2.80 -16.03
CA ILE A 307 -0.18 -1.61 -16.86
C ILE A 307 -0.50 -0.35 -16.07
N PHE A 308 -0.90 -0.49 -14.80
CA PHE A 308 -1.16 0.62 -13.87
C PHE A 308 0.06 0.99 -13.01
N ASP A 309 1.18 0.24 -13.13
CA ASP A 309 2.42 0.56 -12.44
C ASP A 309 3.10 1.74 -13.10
N LYS A 310 3.81 2.57 -12.29
CA LYS A 310 4.51 3.75 -12.79
C LYS A 310 5.63 3.32 -13.75
N PHE A 311 5.73 4.00 -14.90
CA PHE A 311 6.75 3.76 -15.94
C PHE A 311 6.68 2.39 -16.62
N TYR A 312 5.63 1.62 -16.36
CA TYR A 312 5.46 0.34 -17.04
C TYR A 312 5.06 0.55 -18.50
N GLN A 313 5.74 -0.12 -19.41
CA GLN A 313 5.46 -0.19 -20.83
C GLN A 313 5.52 -1.66 -21.27
N ALA A 314 4.50 -2.15 -21.97
CA ALA A 314 4.53 -3.50 -22.52
C ALA A 314 5.59 -3.55 -23.63
N ASN A 315 6.46 -4.57 -23.61
CA ASN A 315 7.61 -4.74 -24.53
C ASN A 315 7.25 -4.77 -26.03
N ASN A 316 5.98 -4.87 -26.38
CA ASN A 316 5.49 -4.92 -27.76
C ASN A 316 5.06 -3.58 -28.35
N SER A 317 5.17 -2.48 -27.62
CA SER A 317 4.88 -1.16 -28.19
C SER A 317 6.04 -0.69 -29.05
N HIS A 318 6.06 -1.12 -30.32
CA HIS A 318 7.07 -0.68 -31.33
C HIS A 318 7.09 0.81 -31.60
N SER A 319 6.19 1.59 -31.02
CA SER A 319 6.10 3.04 -31.26
C SER A 319 6.94 3.90 -30.34
N GLY A 320 7.51 3.35 -29.25
CA GLY A 320 8.31 4.16 -28.27
C GLY A 320 7.54 5.36 -27.66
N GLU A 321 6.27 5.52 -27.98
CA GLU A 321 5.43 6.63 -27.58
C GLU A 321 4.80 6.39 -26.22
N GLY A 322 5.05 7.30 -25.28
CA GLY A 322 4.46 7.31 -23.96
C GLY A 322 5.49 7.14 -22.85
N ASN A 323 5.13 7.64 -21.68
CA ASN A 323 6.04 7.70 -20.52
C ASN A 323 5.71 6.67 -19.44
N GLY A 324 4.72 5.79 -19.67
CA GLY A 324 4.26 4.80 -18.67
C GLY A 324 3.65 5.42 -17.40
N LEU A 325 3.26 6.70 -17.44
CA LEU A 325 2.67 7.40 -16.28
C LEU A 325 1.16 7.62 -16.42
N GLY A 326 0.61 7.56 -17.64
CA GLY A 326 -0.80 7.90 -17.90
C GLY A 326 -1.78 7.00 -17.14
N LEU A 327 -1.61 5.67 -17.20
CA LEU A 327 -2.50 4.72 -16.50
C LEU A 327 -2.29 4.73 -14.98
N ALA A 328 -1.06 4.94 -14.51
CA ALA A 328 -0.78 5.14 -13.08
C ALA A 328 -1.49 6.40 -12.54
N LEU A 329 -1.50 7.48 -13.32
CA LEU A 329 -2.22 8.71 -13.00
C LEU A 329 -3.73 8.47 -12.98
N VAL A 330 -4.29 7.75 -13.98
CA VAL A 330 -5.70 7.37 -14.03
C VAL A 330 -6.09 6.63 -12.76
N LYS A 331 -5.36 5.58 -12.38
CA LYS A 331 -5.64 4.80 -11.17
C LYS A 331 -5.61 5.67 -9.91
N ARG A 332 -4.61 6.54 -9.78
CA ARG A 332 -4.49 7.44 -8.63
C ARG A 332 -5.65 8.44 -8.52
N ILE A 333 -6.10 8.99 -9.65
CA ILE A 333 -7.25 9.91 -9.68
C ILE A 333 -8.53 9.17 -9.29
N LEU A 334 -8.73 7.96 -9.79
CA LEU A 334 -9.88 7.12 -9.46
C LEU A 334 -9.90 6.74 -7.98
N ASP A 335 -8.75 6.39 -7.37
CA ASP A 335 -8.64 6.14 -5.93
C ASP A 335 -9.14 7.34 -5.09
N ILE A 336 -8.80 8.58 -5.52
CA ILE A 336 -9.28 9.81 -4.88
C ILE A 336 -10.81 9.95 -4.95
N HIS A 337 -11.40 9.52 -6.07
CA HIS A 337 -12.84 9.52 -6.31
C HIS A 337 -13.54 8.25 -5.80
N LYS A 338 -12.81 7.33 -5.13
CA LYS A 338 -13.29 6.01 -4.67
C LYS A 338 -13.86 5.16 -5.82
N GLY A 339 -13.37 5.40 -7.02
CA GLY A 339 -13.68 4.62 -8.21
C GLY A 339 -12.69 3.49 -8.45
N SER A 340 -12.96 2.70 -9.48
CA SER A 340 -12.08 1.63 -9.95
C SER A 340 -11.93 1.65 -11.46
N ILE A 341 -10.90 0.97 -11.95
CA ILE A 341 -10.67 0.73 -13.37
C ILE A 341 -10.34 -0.73 -13.61
N GLU A 342 -10.90 -1.27 -14.66
CA GLU A 342 -10.65 -2.62 -15.14
C GLU A 342 -10.29 -2.58 -16.63
N VAL A 343 -9.59 -3.62 -17.12
CA VAL A 343 -9.28 -3.79 -18.52
C VAL A 343 -9.50 -5.22 -18.93
N ASN A 344 -10.19 -5.41 -20.05
CA ASN A 344 -10.46 -6.71 -20.65
C ASN A 344 -10.20 -6.66 -22.15
N ASN A 345 -9.66 -7.75 -22.72
CA ASN A 345 -9.62 -7.90 -24.16
C ASN A 345 -11.05 -8.13 -24.66
N ASN A 346 -11.36 -7.63 -25.85
CA ASN A 346 -12.67 -7.77 -26.47
C ASN A 346 -12.95 -9.26 -26.80
N GLU A 347 -14.23 -9.65 -26.80
CA GLU A 347 -14.63 -11.06 -27.01
C GLU A 347 -14.25 -11.58 -28.39
N ASP A 348 -14.17 -10.71 -29.38
CA ASP A 348 -13.71 -11.03 -30.73
C ASP A 348 -12.19 -11.21 -30.85
N GLY A 349 -11.46 -10.98 -29.76
CA GLY A 349 -10.00 -11.06 -29.70
C GLY A 349 -9.28 -9.88 -30.35
N ILE A 350 -9.99 -8.83 -30.75
CA ILE A 350 -9.44 -7.63 -31.39
C ILE A 350 -9.59 -6.44 -30.44
N GLY A 351 -8.45 -5.92 -29.95
CA GLY A 351 -8.44 -4.75 -29.07
C GLY A 351 -8.77 -5.04 -27.61
N CYS A 352 -8.95 -3.98 -26.84
CA CYS A 352 -9.30 -4.05 -25.45
C CYS A 352 -10.31 -2.96 -25.05
N THR A 353 -10.95 -3.20 -23.92
CA THR A 353 -11.92 -2.26 -23.31
C THR A 353 -11.44 -1.87 -21.93
N PHE A 354 -11.22 -0.58 -21.69
CA PHE A 354 -11.03 -0.01 -20.37
C PHE A 354 -12.37 0.41 -19.80
N THR A 355 -12.69 -0.04 -18.60
CA THR A 355 -13.93 0.27 -17.88
C THR A 355 -13.64 0.98 -16.57
N VAL A 356 -14.14 2.19 -16.42
CA VAL A 356 -14.06 3.00 -15.21
C VAL A 356 -15.40 2.97 -14.50
N ILE A 357 -15.35 2.71 -13.19
CA ILE A 357 -16.54 2.66 -12.32
C ILE A 357 -16.38 3.76 -11.28
N LEU A 358 -17.30 4.72 -11.26
CA LEU A 358 -17.36 5.81 -10.28
C LEU A 358 -18.57 5.60 -9.34
N PRO A 359 -18.42 5.75 -8.02
CA PRO A 359 -19.55 5.74 -7.11
C PRO A 359 -20.45 6.95 -7.38
N ARG A 360 -21.75 6.76 -7.24
CA ARG A 360 -22.77 7.78 -7.51
C ARG A 360 -22.86 8.83 -6.39
#